data_1d92424ae6865938205aa06f9cfdfc75
#
_entry.id   1d92424ae6865938205aa06f9cfdfc75
#
_cell.length_a   1.000
_cell.length_b   1.000
_cell.length_c   1.000
_cell.angle_alpha   90.00
_cell.angle_beta   90.00
_cell.angle_gamma   90.00
#
_symmetry.space_group_name_H-M   'P 1'
#
loop_
_entity.id
_entity.type
_entity.pdbx_description
1 polymer ?
#
loop_
_entity_poly.entity_id
_entity_poly.type
_entity_poly.pdbx_seq_one_letter_code
_entity_poly.pdbx_strand_id
1 'polypeptide(L)'
;MEHDTNSFILLAAILVPLVTGVIALLGGRLNTSALRSISALGFGIPLIIGIYLFCNFDASLIGEYNFELRAPTGLESIGIYLHLGLNAISLPLFLLAGVVGLAAGLYAMNSKAERLNLYLALLLFMLGGLMGTFASVDVFFFYFFHEFALIPTFIMIGIWGGAGRRGAAIEMTIYLTVGALLSLLGLIALYVTSGVDSFSLLELRNYLSEQPLSETVQSNIFALLLFGFGILVSLFPFHSWAPKGYAVAPSGAAMLHAGVLKKFGLYGLLQIAYPLLPEGGEHWFSLIVWLALGNILFIGLVTIAQKDLKMMLGYSSVMHMGYAFLGLVTFSVVGVGGALLMMVAHGLSVALLFMLATCIYHRSQTFDMSAMGGLATKAPVLAAFFVAGTMASIGLPGFGNFWGEFTIFAALAETEHTRWLVAPAAIGIIISAIYGLRAVANIFFGQPKEVFVAQLESDTVVDLKLSEKVPALILIIALVITGLFPRLLSDNANSELSNLYPVEDTLPHHEVMTLPSTTDAHKELTH
;
A
#
# COMPACT_ATOMS: atom_id res chain seq x y z
N MET A 1 30.53 10.27 14.25
CA MET A 1 29.80 10.26 12.98
C MET A 1 29.40 11.71 12.69
N GLU A 2 29.97 12.32 11.66
CA GLU A 2 29.43 13.55 11.14
C GLU A 2 28.13 13.20 10.45
N HIS A 3 26.98 13.58 11.03
CA HIS A 3 25.70 13.46 10.37
C HIS A 3 25.67 14.45 9.21
N ASP A 4 25.49 13.96 7.99
CA ASP A 4 25.32 14.79 6.82
C ASP A 4 24.06 15.69 6.99
N THR A 5 24.11 16.89 6.45
CA THR A 5 22.96 17.82 6.45
C THR A 5 21.68 17.16 5.93
N ASN A 6 21.79 16.24 5.00
CA ASN A 6 20.67 15.50 4.41
C ASN A 6 19.97 14.55 5.41
N SER A 7 20.66 14.06 6.43
CA SER A 7 20.07 13.23 7.50
C SER A 7 19.05 14.02 8.33
N PHE A 8 19.37 15.28 8.63
CA PHE A 8 18.44 16.18 9.32
C PHE A 8 17.27 16.61 8.42
N ILE A 9 17.48 16.70 7.10
CA ILE A 9 16.41 16.95 6.13
C ILE A 9 15.42 15.77 6.11
N LEU A 10 15.92 14.52 6.15
CA LEU A 10 15.08 13.33 6.27
C LEU A 10 14.24 13.38 7.56
N LEU A 11 14.87 13.67 8.70
CA LEU A 11 14.16 13.82 9.98
C LEU A 11 13.09 14.92 9.90
N ALA A 12 13.39 16.05 9.24
CA ALA A 12 12.44 17.15 9.07
C ALA A 12 11.19 16.71 8.28
N ALA A 13 11.32 15.84 7.27
CA ALA A 13 10.17 15.31 6.53
C ALA A 13 9.19 14.54 7.42
N ILE A 14 9.68 13.92 8.49
CA ILE A 14 8.85 13.20 9.48
C ILE A 14 8.29 14.17 10.53
N LEU A 15 9.13 15.05 11.04
CA LEU A 15 8.75 15.95 12.15
C LEU A 15 7.80 17.08 11.72
N VAL A 16 7.94 17.61 10.50
CA VAL A 16 7.09 18.72 10.03
C VAL A 16 5.61 18.38 10.07
N PRO A 17 5.12 17.24 9.51
CA PRO A 17 3.70 16.91 9.65
C PRO A 17 3.30 16.64 11.10
N LEU A 18 4.15 16.04 11.93
CA LEU A 18 3.85 15.81 13.34
C LEU A 18 3.71 17.13 14.12
N VAL A 19 4.66 18.03 13.98
CA VAL A 19 4.63 19.35 14.65
C VAL A 19 3.45 20.20 14.17
N THR A 20 3.23 20.27 12.86
CA THR A 20 2.08 21.00 12.31
C THR A 20 0.75 20.35 12.71
N GLY A 21 0.71 19.03 12.89
CA GLY A 21 -0.43 18.29 13.45
C GLY A 21 -0.70 18.70 14.90
N VAL A 22 0.33 18.80 15.75
CA VAL A 22 0.20 19.29 17.13
C VAL A 22 -0.28 20.74 17.14
N ILE A 23 0.29 21.62 16.30
CA ILE A 23 -0.13 23.02 16.19
C ILE A 23 -1.61 23.10 15.75
N ALA A 24 -2.03 22.30 14.76
CA ALA A 24 -3.42 22.24 14.32
C ALA A 24 -4.36 21.76 15.44
N LEU A 25 -3.96 20.74 16.21
CA LEU A 25 -4.74 20.17 17.31
C LEU A 25 -4.93 21.20 18.45
N LEU A 26 -3.84 21.83 18.90
CA LEU A 26 -3.84 22.80 19.98
C LEU A 26 -4.38 24.16 19.55
N GLY A 27 -4.33 24.44 18.25
CA GLY A 27 -4.76 25.70 17.64
C GLY A 27 -6.27 25.86 17.50
N GLY A 28 -7.08 25.34 18.42
CA GLY A 28 -8.56 25.44 18.39
C GLY A 28 -9.12 26.87 18.33
N ARG A 29 -8.27 27.89 18.57
CA ARG A 29 -8.58 29.31 18.43
C ARG A 29 -8.06 29.92 17.11
N LEU A 30 -7.34 29.14 16.27
CA LEU A 30 -6.87 29.61 14.97
C LEU A 30 -8.08 29.87 14.05
N ASN A 31 -8.01 30.94 13.27
CA ASN A 31 -8.97 31.13 12.20
C ASN A 31 -8.76 30.05 11.11
N THR A 32 -9.81 29.76 10.35
CA THR A 32 -9.79 28.71 9.35
C THR A 32 -8.70 28.92 8.28
N SER A 33 -8.36 30.16 7.95
CA SER A 33 -7.30 30.48 6.98
C SER A 33 -5.92 30.10 7.52
N ALA A 34 -5.59 30.51 8.75
CA ALA A 34 -4.32 30.15 9.38
C ALA A 34 -4.18 28.64 9.56
N LEU A 35 -5.24 27.96 9.98
CA LEU A 35 -5.28 26.50 10.09
C LEU A 35 -4.96 25.83 8.75
N ARG A 36 -5.60 26.27 7.65
CA ARG A 36 -5.34 25.74 6.31
C ARG A 36 -3.92 26.01 5.85
N SER A 37 -3.37 27.20 6.09
CA SER A 37 -1.98 27.54 5.71
C SER A 37 -0.96 26.67 6.44
N ILE A 38 -1.11 26.49 7.75
CA ILE A 38 -0.24 25.64 8.56
C ILE A 38 -0.33 24.19 8.08
N SER A 39 -1.55 23.69 7.85
CA SER A 39 -1.75 22.33 7.36
C SER A 39 -1.18 22.15 5.94
N ALA A 40 -1.28 23.16 5.06
CA ALA A 40 -0.68 23.14 3.73
C ALA A 40 0.85 22.98 3.79
N LEU A 41 1.52 23.65 4.73
CA LEU A 41 2.94 23.46 4.97
C LEU A 41 3.24 22.04 5.48
N GLY A 42 2.42 21.56 6.43
CA GLY A 42 2.56 20.21 6.99
C GLY A 42 2.40 19.08 5.97
N PHE A 43 1.57 19.26 4.95
CA PHE A 43 1.42 18.30 3.85
C PHE A 43 2.38 18.53 2.69
N GLY A 44 2.77 19.77 2.43
CA GLY A 44 3.58 20.15 1.27
C GLY A 44 5.08 19.93 1.48
N ILE A 45 5.61 20.36 2.64
CA ILE A 45 7.05 20.26 2.93
C ILE A 45 7.57 18.82 2.85
N PRO A 46 6.89 17.80 3.41
CA PRO A 46 7.35 16.41 3.30
C PRO A 46 7.52 15.94 1.86
N LEU A 47 6.60 16.31 0.96
CA LEU A 47 6.73 15.97 -0.46
C LEU A 47 7.92 16.70 -1.11
N ILE A 48 8.11 17.98 -0.83
CA ILE A 48 9.26 18.74 -1.37
C ILE A 48 10.58 18.10 -0.92
N ILE A 49 10.67 17.75 0.36
CA ILE A 49 11.83 17.04 0.91
C ILE A 49 11.97 15.68 0.25
N GLY A 50 10.88 14.89 0.11
CA GLY A 50 10.91 13.59 -0.56
C GLY A 50 11.45 13.68 -1.99
N ILE A 51 11.03 14.68 -2.76
CA ILE A 51 11.55 14.93 -4.12
C ILE A 51 13.04 15.31 -4.07
N TYR A 52 13.43 16.17 -3.13
CA TYR A 52 14.82 16.56 -2.95
C TYR A 52 15.71 15.35 -2.63
N LEU A 53 15.30 14.48 -1.70
CA LEU A 53 16.02 13.27 -1.33
C LEU A 53 16.07 12.29 -2.51
N PHE A 54 14.99 12.16 -3.28
CA PHE A 54 14.95 11.35 -4.49
C PHE A 54 15.97 11.81 -5.54
N CYS A 55 16.10 13.12 -5.75
CA CYS A 55 17.06 13.68 -6.70
C CYS A 55 18.53 13.60 -6.23
N ASN A 56 18.76 13.46 -4.92
CA ASN A 56 20.10 13.35 -4.34
C ASN A 56 20.41 11.94 -3.82
N PHE A 57 19.62 10.95 -4.21
CA PHE A 57 19.81 9.56 -3.80
C PHE A 57 21.03 8.97 -4.51
N ASP A 58 21.95 8.40 -3.73
CA ASP A 58 23.12 7.68 -4.25
C ASP A 58 22.78 6.19 -4.43
N ALA A 59 22.55 5.81 -5.67
CA ALA A 59 22.25 4.43 -6.05
C ALA A 59 23.45 3.48 -5.96
N SER A 60 24.67 3.99 -5.70
CA SER A 60 25.86 3.15 -5.54
C SER A 60 25.97 2.52 -4.14
N LEU A 61 25.25 3.06 -3.16
CA LEU A 61 25.16 2.53 -1.79
C LEU A 61 24.20 1.33 -1.75
N ILE A 62 24.68 0.16 -2.19
CA ILE A 62 23.89 -1.08 -2.21
C ILE A 62 24.02 -1.79 -0.86
N GLY A 63 22.90 -2.19 -0.27
CA GLY A 63 22.85 -2.84 1.05
C GLY A 63 22.99 -1.89 2.24
N GLU A 64 23.17 -0.60 1.98
CA GLU A 64 23.27 0.47 2.96
C GLU A 64 22.08 1.44 2.86
N TYR A 65 22.06 2.45 3.70
CA TYR A 65 21.01 3.47 3.70
C TYR A 65 21.58 4.84 3.38
N ASN A 66 20.91 5.56 2.48
CA ASN A 66 21.17 6.98 2.23
C ASN A 66 20.58 7.84 3.35
N PHE A 67 21.19 9.00 3.59
CA PHE A 67 20.70 10.00 4.55
C PHE A 67 20.58 9.47 5.99
N GLU A 68 21.46 8.58 6.37
CA GLU A 68 21.41 7.85 7.64
C GLU A 68 21.54 8.78 8.84
N LEU A 69 20.62 8.64 9.79
CA LEU A 69 20.62 9.30 11.09
C LEU A 69 20.45 8.25 12.19
N ARG A 70 21.43 8.13 13.08
CA ARG A 70 21.32 7.30 14.28
C ARG A 70 21.43 8.18 15.52
N ALA A 71 20.35 8.27 16.28
CA ALA A 71 20.27 9.09 17.48
C ALA A 71 19.90 8.25 18.72
N PRO A 72 20.45 8.57 19.90
CA PRO A 72 20.13 7.89 21.14
C PRO A 72 18.69 8.16 21.56
N THR A 73 18.03 7.17 22.18
CA THR A 73 16.65 7.24 22.64
C THR A 73 16.50 7.15 24.15
N GLY A 74 17.58 6.77 24.86
CA GLY A 74 17.56 6.35 26.27
C GLY A 74 17.26 4.85 26.46
N LEU A 75 17.11 4.10 25.38
CA LEU A 75 16.85 2.65 25.36
C LEU A 75 18.02 1.87 24.73
N GLU A 76 19.20 2.49 24.66
CA GLU A 76 20.40 1.89 24.05
C GLU A 76 20.82 0.58 24.74
N SER A 77 20.51 0.45 26.04
CA SER A 77 20.80 -0.77 26.82
C SER A 77 20.09 -2.02 26.31
N ILE A 78 19.03 -1.85 25.52
CA ILE A 78 18.29 -2.94 24.87
C ILE A 78 18.39 -2.86 23.34
N GLY A 79 19.33 -2.08 22.80
CA GLY A 79 19.64 -2.00 21.38
C GLY A 79 18.72 -1.13 20.55
N ILE A 80 17.87 -0.26 21.16
CA ILE A 80 16.93 0.60 20.43
C ILE A 80 17.53 2.00 20.22
N TYR A 81 17.66 2.38 18.95
CA TYR A 81 18.11 3.70 18.49
C TYR A 81 17.08 4.29 17.53
N LEU A 82 16.91 5.60 17.56
CA LEU A 82 16.22 6.27 16.45
C LEU A 82 17.14 6.21 15.21
N HIS A 83 17.01 5.13 14.45
CA HIS A 83 17.82 4.87 13.28
C HIS A 83 16.95 5.07 12.03
N LEU A 84 17.23 6.14 11.28
CA LEU A 84 16.50 6.54 10.07
C LEU A 84 17.44 6.49 8.88
N GLY A 85 16.90 6.16 7.72
CA GLY A 85 17.61 6.14 6.45
C GLY A 85 16.66 5.72 5.33
N LEU A 86 17.07 5.93 4.10
CA LEU A 86 16.32 5.49 2.91
C LEU A 86 17.20 4.61 2.03
N ASN A 87 16.69 3.44 1.65
CA ASN A 87 17.27 2.62 0.61
C ASN A 87 16.41 2.68 -0.67
N ALA A 88 16.84 2.03 -1.71
CA ALA A 88 16.16 2.06 -3.00
C ALA A 88 14.75 1.44 -3.00
N ILE A 89 14.42 0.66 -1.97
CA ILE A 89 13.09 0.05 -1.78
C ILE A 89 12.16 0.99 -1.00
N SER A 90 12.67 1.61 0.05
CA SER A 90 11.87 2.48 0.92
C SER A 90 11.59 3.86 0.30
N LEU A 91 12.51 4.39 -0.49
CA LEU A 91 12.41 5.71 -1.12
C LEU A 91 11.16 5.89 -1.99
N PRO A 92 10.79 4.94 -2.90
CA PRO A 92 9.54 5.04 -3.67
C PRO A 92 8.29 5.10 -2.80
N LEU A 93 8.25 4.36 -1.69
CA LEU A 93 7.12 4.33 -0.76
C LEU A 93 7.07 5.60 0.11
N PHE A 94 8.23 6.12 0.50
CA PHE A 94 8.36 7.40 1.17
C PHE A 94 7.84 8.55 0.29
N LEU A 95 8.21 8.54 -0.99
CA LEU A 95 7.71 9.52 -1.97
C LEU A 95 6.20 9.35 -2.22
N LEU A 96 5.69 8.12 -2.30
CA LEU A 96 4.27 7.82 -2.38
C LEU A 96 3.50 8.43 -1.22
N ALA A 97 4.02 8.29 0.02
CA ALA A 97 3.41 8.88 1.21
C ALA A 97 3.31 10.41 1.09
N GLY A 98 4.36 11.07 0.61
CA GLY A 98 4.36 12.51 0.36
C GLY A 98 3.33 12.96 -0.68
N VAL A 99 3.26 12.27 -1.84
CA VAL A 99 2.33 12.59 -2.94
C VAL A 99 0.88 12.39 -2.52
N VAL A 100 0.56 11.22 -1.94
CA VAL A 100 -0.81 10.92 -1.49
C VAL A 100 -1.17 11.81 -0.29
N GLY A 101 -0.22 12.06 0.62
CA GLY A 101 -0.40 12.95 1.76
C GLY A 101 -0.78 14.37 1.34
N LEU A 102 -0.04 14.95 0.39
CA LEU A 102 -0.38 16.28 -0.14
C LEU A 102 -1.77 16.28 -0.81
N ALA A 103 -2.07 15.31 -1.65
CA ALA A 103 -3.37 15.23 -2.33
C ALA A 103 -4.52 15.09 -1.32
N ALA A 104 -4.38 14.20 -0.32
CA ALA A 104 -5.36 14.01 0.75
C ALA A 104 -5.53 15.26 1.61
N GLY A 105 -4.43 15.93 1.97
CA GLY A 105 -4.44 17.18 2.72
C GLY A 105 -5.13 18.32 1.98
N LEU A 106 -4.80 18.54 0.69
CA LEU A 106 -5.43 19.59 -0.14
C LEU A 106 -6.94 19.35 -0.28
N TYR A 107 -7.36 18.09 -0.45
CA TYR A 107 -8.77 17.74 -0.49
C TYR A 107 -9.45 17.96 0.87
N ALA A 108 -8.82 17.50 1.96
CA ALA A 108 -9.33 17.58 3.32
C ALA A 108 -9.50 19.02 3.83
N MET A 109 -8.57 19.93 3.49
CA MET A 109 -8.63 21.35 3.89
C MET A 109 -9.89 22.08 3.37
N ASN A 110 -10.50 21.56 2.30
CA ASN A 110 -11.73 22.11 1.73
C ASN A 110 -12.97 21.32 2.16
N SER A 111 -12.83 20.32 3.01
CA SER A 111 -13.96 19.57 3.55
C SER A 111 -14.78 20.44 4.52
N LYS A 112 -16.05 20.07 4.70
CA LYS A 112 -16.95 20.67 5.69
C LYS A 112 -16.96 19.85 7.00
N ALA A 113 -15.83 19.19 7.33
CA ALA A 113 -15.74 18.36 8.52
C ALA A 113 -15.95 19.21 9.78
N GLU A 114 -16.81 18.74 10.69
CA GLU A 114 -16.88 19.28 12.03
C GLU A 114 -15.52 19.11 12.71
N ARG A 115 -15.10 20.09 13.52
CA ARG A 115 -13.78 20.09 14.17
C ARG A 115 -12.63 19.88 13.15
N LEU A 116 -12.61 20.73 12.11
CA LEU A 116 -11.62 20.65 11.03
C LEU A 116 -10.17 20.61 11.53
N ASN A 117 -9.86 21.30 12.66
CA ASN A 117 -8.56 21.28 13.30
C ASN A 117 -8.13 19.87 13.74
N LEU A 118 -9.03 19.12 14.39
CA LEU A 118 -8.77 17.73 14.78
C LEU A 118 -8.67 16.82 13.54
N TYR A 119 -9.53 17.04 12.54
CA TYR A 119 -9.51 16.27 11.30
C TYR A 119 -8.16 16.39 10.57
N LEU A 120 -7.66 17.62 10.40
CA LEU A 120 -6.38 17.89 9.73
C LEU A 120 -5.18 17.42 10.59
N ALA A 121 -5.25 17.58 11.91
CA ALA A 121 -4.22 17.09 12.82
C ALA A 121 -4.03 15.57 12.71
N LEU A 122 -5.13 14.81 12.70
CA LEU A 122 -5.08 13.34 12.56
C LEU A 122 -4.52 12.89 11.21
N LEU A 123 -4.87 13.59 10.11
CA LEU A 123 -4.27 13.32 8.80
C LEU A 123 -2.76 13.63 8.77
N LEU A 124 -2.33 14.71 9.43
CA LEU A 124 -0.92 15.06 9.54
C LEU A 124 -0.14 14.05 10.39
N PHE A 125 -0.74 13.54 11.47
CA PHE A 125 -0.15 12.45 12.25
C PHE A 125 -0.03 11.16 11.44
N MET A 126 -1.07 10.82 10.65
CA MET A 126 -0.97 9.68 9.70
C MET A 126 0.21 9.86 8.75
N LEU A 127 0.35 11.05 8.13
CA LEU A 127 1.44 11.31 7.19
C LEU A 127 2.81 11.20 7.86
N GLY A 128 3.01 11.82 9.03
CA GLY A 128 4.27 11.74 9.77
C GLY A 128 4.63 10.32 10.18
N GLY A 129 3.65 9.53 10.63
CA GLY A 129 3.85 8.12 10.93
C GLY A 129 4.22 7.30 9.70
N LEU A 130 3.56 7.53 8.54
CA LEU A 130 3.88 6.85 7.28
C LEU A 130 5.29 7.18 6.77
N MET A 131 5.68 8.47 6.80
CA MET A 131 7.04 8.89 6.46
C MET A 131 8.07 8.24 7.40
N GLY A 132 7.80 8.23 8.71
CA GLY A 132 8.65 7.58 9.71
C GLY A 132 8.78 6.07 9.48
N THR A 133 7.69 5.39 9.14
CA THR A 133 7.69 3.95 8.85
C THR A 133 8.64 3.58 7.71
N PHE A 134 8.55 4.30 6.58
CA PHE A 134 9.39 4.00 5.42
C PHE A 134 10.83 4.49 5.57
N ALA A 135 11.10 5.40 6.48
CA ALA A 135 12.45 5.86 6.81
C ALA A 135 13.11 5.07 7.95
N SER A 136 12.39 4.18 8.64
CA SER A 136 12.94 3.45 9.78
C SER A 136 13.88 2.33 9.33
N VAL A 137 15.12 2.36 9.84
CA VAL A 137 16.12 1.30 9.74
C VAL A 137 16.10 0.41 10.99
N ASP A 138 15.49 0.87 12.06
CA ASP A 138 15.27 0.16 13.31
C ASP A 138 13.90 -0.51 13.32
N VAL A 139 13.85 -1.81 13.64
CA VAL A 139 12.63 -2.63 13.66
C VAL A 139 11.61 -2.13 14.67
N PHE A 140 12.08 -1.59 15.83
CA PHE A 140 11.18 -1.01 16.82
C PHE A 140 10.51 0.25 16.29
N PHE A 141 11.28 1.18 15.69
CA PHE A 141 10.73 2.40 15.13
C PHE A 141 9.90 2.15 13.87
N PHE A 142 10.24 1.15 13.08
CA PHE A 142 9.40 0.68 11.97
C PHE A 142 7.99 0.34 12.46
N TYR A 143 7.88 -0.45 13.53
CA TYR A 143 6.60 -0.81 14.13
C TYR A 143 5.94 0.40 14.83
N PHE A 144 6.70 1.18 15.59
CA PHE A 144 6.19 2.35 16.33
C PHE A 144 5.52 3.38 15.40
N PHE A 145 6.19 3.74 14.31
CA PHE A 145 5.64 4.72 13.37
C PHE A 145 4.41 4.17 12.62
N HIS A 146 4.37 2.88 12.35
CA HIS A 146 3.17 2.25 11.81
C HIS A 146 1.97 2.39 12.74
N GLU A 147 2.12 2.04 14.02
CA GLU A 147 1.05 2.18 15.02
C GLU A 147 0.63 3.65 15.16
N PHE A 148 1.62 4.56 15.12
CA PHE A 148 1.36 5.99 15.18
C PHE A 148 0.55 6.50 13.96
N ALA A 149 0.70 5.90 12.79
CA ALA A 149 -0.14 6.17 11.61
C ALA A 149 -1.51 5.50 11.69
N LEU A 150 -1.61 4.34 12.34
CA LEU A 150 -2.82 3.52 12.40
C LEU A 150 -3.88 4.11 13.33
N ILE A 151 -3.50 4.56 14.53
CA ILE A 151 -4.41 5.11 15.54
C ILE A 151 -5.28 6.25 15.00
N PRO A 152 -4.75 7.28 14.31
CA PRO A 152 -5.59 8.32 13.72
C PRO A 152 -6.68 7.79 12.78
N THR A 153 -6.41 6.72 12.05
CA THR A 153 -7.38 6.12 11.13
C THR A 153 -8.65 5.66 11.85
N PHE A 154 -8.50 4.97 12.98
CA PHE A 154 -9.66 4.50 13.78
C PHE A 154 -10.47 5.67 14.32
N ILE A 155 -9.78 6.69 14.82
CA ILE A 155 -10.42 7.90 15.34
C ILE A 155 -11.20 8.60 14.22
N MET A 156 -10.60 8.73 13.04
CA MET A 156 -11.24 9.39 11.91
C MET A 156 -12.46 8.65 11.40
N ILE A 157 -12.40 7.33 11.29
CA ILE A 157 -13.55 6.51 10.90
C ILE A 157 -14.65 6.60 11.97
N GLY A 158 -14.30 6.51 13.25
CA GLY A 158 -15.25 6.56 14.36
C GLY A 158 -16.02 7.89 14.46
N ILE A 159 -15.35 9.03 14.15
CA ILE A 159 -15.94 10.36 14.26
C ILE A 159 -16.65 10.78 12.95
N TRP A 160 -15.97 10.72 11.81
CA TRP A 160 -16.45 11.28 10.52
C TRP A 160 -16.85 10.22 9.49
N GLY A 161 -16.82 8.93 9.86
CA GLY A 161 -17.25 7.85 8.99
C GLY A 161 -18.73 7.92 8.65
N GLY A 162 -19.10 7.29 7.53
CA GLY A 162 -20.47 7.20 7.04
C GLY A 162 -21.40 6.27 7.87
N ALA A 163 -22.49 5.88 7.26
CA ALA A 163 -23.43 4.94 7.88
C ALA A 163 -22.72 3.60 8.19
N GLY A 164 -23.01 3.03 9.37
CA GLY A 164 -22.37 1.78 9.81
C GLY A 164 -20.95 1.92 10.36
N ARG A 165 -20.41 3.15 10.49
CA ARG A 165 -19.03 3.44 10.91
C ARG A 165 -18.60 2.75 12.20
N ARG A 166 -19.49 2.57 13.19
CA ARG A 166 -19.13 1.93 14.47
C ARG A 166 -18.76 0.45 14.28
N GLY A 167 -19.58 -0.29 13.54
CA GLY A 167 -19.31 -1.71 13.25
C GLY A 167 -18.03 -1.87 12.41
N ALA A 168 -17.88 -1.06 11.35
CA ALA A 168 -16.70 -1.10 10.49
C ALA A 168 -15.43 -0.69 11.26
N ALA A 169 -15.47 0.34 12.11
CA ALA A 169 -14.33 0.75 12.93
C ALA A 169 -13.94 -0.35 13.92
N ILE A 170 -14.89 -1.00 14.59
CA ILE A 170 -14.62 -2.09 15.53
C ILE A 170 -13.99 -3.29 14.80
N GLU A 171 -14.60 -3.74 13.67
CA GLU A 171 -14.07 -4.84 12.87
C GLU A 171 -12.65 -4.55 12.41
N MET A 172 -12.43 -3.36 11.86
CA MET A 172 -11.11 -2.92 11.42
C MET A 172 -10.10 -2.88 12.57
N THR A 173 -10.49 -2.34 13.74
CA THR A 173 -9.62 -2.29 14.92
C THR A 173 -9.22 -3.69 15.35
N ILE A 174 -10.16 -4.63 15.46
CA ILE A 174 -9.87 -6.01 15.87
C ILE A 174 -8.86 -6.65 14.90
N TYR A 175 -9.15 -6.64 13.59
CA TYR A 175 -8.24 -7.23 12.59
C TYR A 175 -6.85 -6.62 12.62
N LEU A 176 -6.76 -5.29 12.59
CA LEU A 176 -5.49 -4.60 12.51
C LEU A 176 -4.70 -4.72 13.81
N THR A 177 -5.35 -4.72 14.98
CA THR A 177 -4.67 -4.98 16.26
C THR A 177 -4.13 -6.41 16.32
N VAL A 178 -4.91 -7.42 15.88
CA VAL A 178 -4.41 -8.81 15.84
C VAL A 178 -3.23 -8.92 14.86
N GLY A 179 -3.33 -8.32 13.67
CA GLY A 179 -2.23 -8.30 12.70
C GLY A 179 -0.98 -7.62 13.25
N ALA A 180 -1.15 -6.46 13.89
CA ALA A 180 -0.07 -5.72 14.52
C ALA A 180 0.60 -6.51 15.66
N LEU A 181 -0.18 -7.14 16.54
CA LEU A 181 0.37 -7.97 17.63
C LEU A 181 1.11 -9.20 17.11
N LEU A 182 0.62 -9.87 16.06
CA LEU A 182 1.32 -11.00 15.46
C LEU A 182 2.64 -10.55 14.82
N SER A 183 2.64 -9.42 14.08
CA SER A 183 3.88 -8.90 13.50
C SER A 183 4.86 -8.45 14.57
N LEU A 184 4.41 -7.80 15.65
CA LEU A 184 5.25 -7.43 16.78
C LEU A 184 5.88 -8.66 17.44
N LEU A 185 5.07 -9.70 17.68
CA LEU A 185 5.58 -10.96 18.24
C LEU A 185 6.63 -11.59 17.33
N GLY A 186 6.42 -11.59 16.02
CA GLY A 186 7.41 -12.06 15.04
C GLY A 186 8.70 -11.24 15.05
N LEU A 187 8.60 -9.90 15.13
CA LEU A 187 9.76 -9.01 15.21
C LEU A 187 10.54 -9.18 16.52
N ILE A 188 9.85 -9.35 17.65
CA ILE A 188 10.49 -9.63 18.94
C ILE A 188 11.15 -11.03 18.91
N ALA A 189 10.48 -12.04 18.34
CA ALA A 189 11.04 -13.38 18.20
C ALA A 189 12.31 -13.35 17.35
N LEU A 190 12.31 -12.58 16.23
CA LEU A 190 13.49 -12.38 15.40
C LEU A 190 14.65 -11.77 16.19
N TYR A 191 14.41 -10.68 16.92
CA TYR A 191 15.41 -10.04 17.78
C TYR A 191 15.99 -11.01 18.82
N VAL A 192 15.12 -11.69 19.59
CA VAL A 192 15.55 -12.59 20.68
C VAL A 192 16.31 -13.80 20.15
N THR A 193 15.88 -14.38 19.03
CA THR A 193 16.51 -15.59 18.48
C THR A 193 17.77 -15.32 17.69
N SER A 194 17.93 -14.10 17.12
CA SER A 194 19.16 -13.70 16.43
C SER A 194 20.36 -13.63 17.37
N GLY A 195 20.14 -13.29 18.66
CA GLY A 195 21.23 -13.07 19.61
C GLY A 195 22.01 -11.77 19.39
N VAL A 196 21.51 -10.88 18.52
CA VAL A 196 22.08 -9.55 18.25
C VAL A 196 21.48 -8.54 19.21
N ASP A 197 22.32 -7.83 19.96
CA ASP A 197 21.87 -6.78 20.90
C ASP A 197 21.53 -5.47 20.14
N SER A 198 20.76 -5.56 19.05
CA SER A 198 20.39 -4.43 18.21
C SER A 198 19.09 -4.69 17.46
N PHE A 199 18.26 -3.65 17.36
CA PHE A 199 17.06 -3.63 16.49
C PHE A 199 17.33 -3.06 15.09
N SER A 200 18.58 -2.73 14.76
CA SER A 200 18.94 -2.24 13.42
C SER A 200 18.80 -3.34 12.37
N LEU A 201 18.00 -3.09 11.33
CA LEU A 201 17.85 -4.01 10.19
C LEU A 201 19.19 -4.30 9.50
N LEU A 202 20.07 -3.33 9.44
CA LEU A 202 21.39 -3.47 8.82
C LEU A 202 22.25 -4.44 9.65
N GLU A 203 22.30 -4.28 10.97
CA GLU A 203 23.06 -5.14 11.88
C GLU A 203 22.48 -6.56 11.92
N LEU A 204 21.15 -6.70 11.99
CA LEU A 204 20.46 -7.99 11.91
C LEU A 204 20.75 -8.71 10.59
N ARG A 205 20.70 -8.01 9.46
CA ARG A 205 20.98 -8.58 8.14
C ARG A 205 22.41 -9.08 8.04
N ASN A 206 23.37 -8.25 8.42
CA ASN A 206 24.79 -8.62 8.37
C ASN A 206 25.08 -9.84 9.23
N TYR A 207 24.53 -9.90 10.45
CA TYR A 207 24.73 -11.03 11.35
C TYR A 207 24.08 -12.33 10.82
N LEU A 208 22.81 -12.25 10.38
CA LEU A 208 22.06 -13.42 9.93
C LEU A 208 22.53 -13.95 8.56
N SER A 209 23.22 -13.13 7.76
CA SER A 209 23.88 -13.60 6.54
C SER A 209 25.08 -14.52 6.83
N GLU A 210 25.78 -14.28 7.94
CA GLU A 210 26.91 -15.10 8.39
C GLU A 210 26.48 -16.28 9.29
N GLN A 211 25.45 -16.07 10.10
CA GLN A 211 24.94 -17.02 11.07
C GLN A 211 23.41 -17.16 10.95
N PRO A 212 22.93 -17.87 9.91
CA PRO A 212 21.51 -18.03 9.67
C PRO A 212 20.83 -18.83 10.80
N LEU A 213 19.58 -18.48 11.10
CA LEU A 213 18.74 -19.24 12.02
C LEU A 213 18.39 -20.61 11.40
N SER A 214 18.13 -21.62 12.23
CA SER A 214 17.67 -22.92 11.72
C SER A 214 16.34 -22.80 10.98
N GLU A 215 16.12 -23.63 9.94
CA GLU A 215 14.92 -23.67 9.11
C GLU A 215 13.62 -23.64 9.93
N THR A 216 13.54 -24.44 10.99
CA THR A 216 12.35 -24.48 11.87
C THR A 216 12.11 -23.15 12.56
N VAL A 217 13.15 -22.46 13.02
CA VAL A 217 13.03 -21.14 13.66
C VAL A 217 12.63 -20.10 12.63
N GLN A 218 13.28 -20.10 11.47
CA GLN A 218 12.90 -19.21 10.37
C GLN A 218 11.43 -19.38 9.95
N SER A 219 10.98 -20.62 9.76
CA SER A 219 9.60 -20.93 9.38
C SER A 219 8.58 -20.45 10.41
N ASN A 220 8.85 -20.63 11.71
CA ASN A 220 7.94 -20.19 12.78
C ASN A 220 7.86 -18.66 12.88
N ILE A 221 9.00 -17.96 12.81
CA ILE A 221 9.02 -16.48 12.84
C ILE A 221 8.39 -15.93 11.57
N PHE A 222 8.70 -16.49 10.42
CA PHE A 222 8.11 -16.08 9.15
C PHE A 222 6.59 -16.24 9.17
N ALA A 223 6.05 -17.32 9.75
CA ALA A 223 4.61 -17.49 9.91
C ALA A 223 3.97 -16.33 10.71
N LEU A 224 4.58 -15.93 11.84
CA LEU A 224 4.08 -14.81 12.63
C LEU A 224 4.07 -13.50 11.82
N LEU A 225 5.17 -13.23 11.09
CA LEU A 225 5.29 -12.06 10.23
C LEU A 225 4.33 -12.13 9.03
N LEU A 226 4.21 -13.29 8.37
CA LEU A 226 3.30 -13.51 7.24
C LEU A 226 1.85 -13.24 7.62
N PHE A 227 1.36 -13.85 8.70
CA PHE A 227 -0.01 -13.63 9.14
C PHE A 227 -0.20 -12.23 9.71
N GLY A 228 0.77 -11.71 10.48
CA GLY A 228 0.72 -10.35 10.99
C GLY A 228 0.64 -9.31 9.88
N PHE A 229 1.62 -9.27 9.02
CA PHE A 229 1.67 -8.34 7.88
C PHE A 229 0.58 -8.64 6.84
N GLY A 230 0.24 -9.92 6.60
CA GLY A 230 -0.81 -10.34 5.71
C GLY A 230 -2.19 -9.80 6.12
N ILE A 231 -2.53 -9.85 7.41
CA ILE A 231 -3.76 -9.23 7.94
C ILE A 231 -3.77 -7.72 7.66
N LEU A 232 -2.65 -7.02 7.89
CA LEU A 232 -2.53 -5.59 7.67
C LEU A 232 -2.67 -5.20 6.19
N VAL A 233 -2.25 -6.08 5.27
CA VAL A 233 -2.43 -5.93 3.81
C VAL A 233 -3.81 -6.36 3.33
N SER A 234 -4.59 -7.03 4.18
CA SER A 234 -5.86 -7.68 3.83
C SER A 234 -5.69 -8.92 2.93
N LEU A 235 -4.74 -9.80 3.26
CA LEU A 235 -4.58 -11.10 2.63
C LEU A 235 -5.79 -12.00 2.91
N PHE A 236 -6.28 -12.73 1.91
CA PHE A 236 -7.34 -13.71 2.08
C PHE A 236 -6.93 -14.79 3.11
N PRO A 237 -7.82 -15.21 4.03
CA PRO A 237 -9.22 -14.81 4.21
C PRO A 237 -9.41 -13.59 5.15
N PHE A 238 -8.36 -12.95 5.64
CA PHE A 238 -8.37 -11.88 6.64
C PHE A 238 -8.62 -10.48 6.06
N HIS A 239 -9.39 -10.37 4.99
CA HIS A 239 -9.56 -9.17 4.17
C HIS A 239 -10.81 -8.34 4.49
N SER A 240 -11.79 -8.89 5.22
CA SER A 240 -13.15 -8.32 5.31
C SER A 240 -13.21 -6.92 5.91
N TRP A 241 -12.25 -6.56 6.76
CA TRP A 241 -12.13 -5.26 7.37
C TRP A 241 -11.88 -4.13 6.37
N ALA A 242 -11.11 -4.41 5.30
CA ALA A 242 -10.64 -3.37 4.39
C ALA A 242 -11.76 -2.76 3.53
N PRO A 243 -12.59 -3.53 2.79
CA PRO A 243 -13.69 -2.96 2.02
C PRO A 243 -14.70 -2.21 2.90
N LYS A 244 -15.07 -2.77 4.05
CA LYS A 244 -16.02 -2.15 4.98
C LYS A 244 -15.45 -0.88 5.60
N GLY A 245 -14.19 -0.93 6.06
CA GLY A 245 -13.50 0.22 6.64
C GLY A 245 -13.37 1.37 5.65
N TYR A 246 -12.94 1.09 4.43
CA TYR A 246 -12.77 2.11 3.38
C TYR A 246 -14.09 2.69 2.87
N ALA A 247 -15.15 1.87 2.78
CA ALA A 247 -16.44 2.35 2.33
C ALA A 247 -17.02 3.43 3.25
N VAL A 248 -16.83 3.28 4.56
CA VAL A 248 -17.33 4.25 5.54
C VAL A 248 -16.32 5.36 5.87
N ALA A 249 -15.04 5.16 5.59
CA ALA A 249 -13.99 6.12 5.92
C ALA A 249 -14.21 7.48 5.25
N PRO A 250 -13.87 8.59 5.94
CA PRO A 250 -13.78 9.89 5.30
C PRO A 250 -12.65 9.86 4.25
N SER A 251 -12.82 10.61 3.15
CA SER A 251 -11.99 10.48 1.94
C SER A 251 -10.48 10.60 2.21
N GLY A 252 -10.06 11.61 3.01
CA GLY A 252 -8.64 11.78 3.32
C GLY A 252 -8.03 10.58 4.04
N ALA A 253 -8.77 9.99 4.99
CA ALA A 253 -8.33 8.77 5.68
C ALA A 253 -8.31 7.57 4.72
N ALA A 254 -9.33 7.41 3.86
CA ALA A 254 -9.35 6.33 2.87
C ALA A 254 -8.18 6.43 1.87
N MET A 255 -7.86 7.65 1.40
CA MET A 255 -6.72 7.91 0.50
C MET A 255 -5.39 7.48 1.13
N LEU A 256 -5.09 7.96 2.35
CA LEU A 256 -3.84 7.63 3.04
C LEU A 256 -3.79 6.16 3.47
N HIS A 257 -4.89 5.61 3.97
CA HIS A 257 -4.90 4.24 4.45
C HIS A 257 -4.81 3.22 3.31
N ALA A 258 -5.71 3.27 2.33
CA ALA A 258 -5.70 2.35 1.19
C ALA A 258 -4.51 2.60 0.26
N GLY A 259 -4.13 3.88 0.08
CA GLY A 259 -3.04 4.29 -0.80
C GLY A 259 -1.66 3.96 -0.24
N VAL A 260 -1.43 4.17 1.06
CA VAL A 260 -0.09 4.14 1.66
C VAL A 260 0.00 3.15 2.83
N LEU A 261 -0.78 3.34 3.90
CA LEU A 261 -0.65 2.58 5.15
C LEU A 261 -0.76 1.06 4.93
N LYS A 262 -1.67 0.62 4.08
CA LYS A 262 -1.84 -0.79 3.71
C LYS A 262 -0.58 -1.44 3.15
N LYS A 263 0.36 -0.67 2.56
CA LYS A 263 1.62 -1.20 2.00
C LYS A 263 2.64 -1.57 3.06
N PHE A 264 2.42 -1.17 4.30
CA PHE A 264 3.28 -1.50 5.44
C PHE A 264 3.57 -2.99 5.53
N GLY A 265 2.55 -3.84 5.45
CA GLY A 265 2.75 -5.28 5.58
C GLY A 265 3.54 -5.90 4.41
N LEU A 266 3.26 -5.46 3.17
CA LEU A 266 4.07 -5.90 2.01
C LEU A 266 5.51 -5.39 2.11
N TYR A 267 5.71 -4.15 2.53
CA TYR A 267 7.03 -3.59 2.77
C TYR A 267 7.78 -4.34 3.87
N GLY A 268 7.09 -4.70 4.97
CA GLY A 268 7.65 -5.52 6.04
C GLY A 268 8.04 -6.92 5.57
N LEU A 269 7.23 -7.57 4.73
CA LEU A 269 7.61 -8.84 4.11
C LEU A 269 8.84 -8.68 3.20
N LEU A 270 8.84 -7.67 2.32
CA LEU A 270 9.90 -7.44 1.34
C LEU A 270 11.22 -7.01 1.99
N GLN A 271 11.17 -6.13 2.99
CA GLN A 271 12.35 -5.51 3.58
C GLN A 271 12.92 -6.30 4.77
N ILE A 272 12.07 -7.05 5.48
CA ILE A 272 12.40 -7.74 6.73
C ILE A 272 12.27 -9.25 6.59
N ALA A 273 11.05 -9.76 6.34
CA ALA A 273 10.77 -11.19 6.48
C ALA A 273 11.53 -12.04 5.46
N TYR A 274 11.43 -11.73 4.18
CA TYR A 274 12.09 -12.52 3.14
C TYR A 274 13.63 -12.43 3.18
N PRO A 275 14.24 -11.23 3.34
CA PRO A 275 15.71 -11.15 3.37
C PRO A 275 16.36 -11.78 4.61
N LEU A 276 15.67 -11.75 5.76
CA LEU A 276 16.21 -12.26 7.02
C LEU A 276 15.85 -13.73 7.28
N LEU A 277 14.79 -14.25 6.63
CA LEU A 277 14.22 -15.57 6.86
C LEU A 277 13.90 -16.28 5.52
N PRO A 278 14.88 -16.45 4.62
CA PRO A 278 14.62 -16.96 3.26
C PRO A 278 14.02 -18.38 3.28
N GLU A 279 14.56 -19.31 4.08
CA GLU A 279 14.04 -20.68 4.21
C GLU A 279 12.59 -20.70 4.76
N GLY A 280 12.27 -19.74 5.65
CA GLY A 280 10.89 -19.53 6.10
C GLY A 280 9.96 -19.11 4.97
N GLY A 281 10.42 -18.22 4.08
CA GLY A 281 9.68 -17.81 2.90
C GLY A 281 9.40 -18.96 1.94
N GLU A 282 10.40 -19.80 1.68
CA GLU A 282 10.27 -21.01 0.85
C GLU A 282 9.29 -22.02 1.46
N HIS A 283 9.40 -22.28 2.77
CA HIS A 283 8.49 -23.18 3.46
C HIS A 283 7.01 -22.79 3.30
N TRP A 284 6.70 -21.49 3.38
CA TRP A 284 5.34 -20.97 3.29
C TRP A 284 4.90 -20.61 1.86
N PHE A 285 5.75 -20.82 0.84
CA PHE A 285 5.49 -20.48 -0.55
C PHE A 285 4.11 -20.93 -1.04
N SER A 286 3.80 -22.23 -0.92
CA SER A 286 2.55 -22.79 -1.43
C SER A 286 1.33 -22.14 -0.77
N LEU A 287 1.37 -21.90 0.53
CA LEU A 287 0.27 -21.23 1.24
C LEU A 287 0.09 -19.79 0.73
N ILE A 288 1.17 -19.01 0.61
CA ILE A 288 1.11 -17.63 0.13
C ILE A 288 0.50 -17.56 -1.26
N VAL A 289 0.90 -18.47 -2.16
CA VAL A 289 0.35 -18.57 -3.52
C VAL A 289 -1.17 -18.79 -3.48
N TRP A 290 -1.67 -19.75 -2.70
CA TRP A 290 -3.11 -19.99 -2.64
C TRP A 290 -3.88 -18.85 -2.02
N LEU A 291 -3.33 -18.19 -1.00
CA LEU A 291 -3.94 -17.00 -0.39
C LEU A 291 -3.96 -15.81 -1.36
N ALA A 292 -2.88 -15.61 -2.13
CA ALA A 292 -2.80 -14.58 -3.17
C ALA A 292 -3.82 -14.84 -4.31
N LEU A 293 -3.95 -16.09 -4.75
CA LEU A 293 -4.99 -16.47 -5.72
C LEU A 293 -6.40 -16.27 -5.15
N GLY A 294 -6.59 -16.51 -3.85
CA GLY A 294 -7.83 -16.16 -3.14
C GLY A 294 -8.16 -14.67 -3.26
N ASN A 295 -7.17 -13.79 -3.08
CA ASN A 295 -7.34 -12.35 -3.32
C ASN A 295 -7.73 -12.07 -4.78
N ILE A 296 -7.00 -12.63 -5.74
CA ILE A 296 -7.18 -12.31 -7.17
C ILE A 296 -8.52 -12.85 -7.68
N LEU A 297 -8.78 -14.12 -7.49
CA LEU A 297 -9.92 -14.81 -8.10
C LEU A 297 -11.18 -14.65 -7.26
N PHE A 298 -11.15 -15.11 -6.00
CA PHE A 298 -12.35 -15.12 -5.17
C PHE A 298 -12.81 -13.70 -4.84
N ILE A 299 -11.90 -12.86 -4.33
CA ILE A 299 -12.26 -11.47 -4.02
C ILE A 299 -12.51 -10.66 -5.28
N GLY A 300 -11.83 -10.97 -6.39
CA GLY A 300 -12.14 -10.40 -7.70
C GLY A 300 -13.60 -10.63 -8.12
N LEU A 301 -14.11 -11.86 -7.98
CA LEU A 301 -15.52 -12.18 -8.28
C LEU A 301 -16.47 -11.47 -7.31
N VAL A 302 -16.12 -11.37 -6.02
CA VAL A 302 -16.88 -10.56 -5.05
C VAL A 302 -16.92 -9.10 -5.46
N THR A 303 -15.83 -8.55 -6.02
CA THR A 303 -15.76 -7.17 -6.53
C THR A 303 -16.75 -6.93 -7.67
N ILE A 304 -16.88 -7.89 -8.60
CA ILE A 304 -17.89 -7.82 -9.67
C ILE A 304 -19.30 -7.76 -9.09
N ALA A 305 -19.59 -8.44 -8.01
CA ALA A 305 -20.93 -8.46 -7.42
C ALA A 305 -21.32 -7.17 -6.67
N GLN A 306 -20.38 -6.27 -6.40
CA GLN A 306 -20.66 -5.05 -5.64
C GLN A 306 -21.50 -4.03 -6.44
N LYS A 307 -22.47 -3.43 -5.76
CA LYS A 307 -23.27 -2.32 -6.27
C LYS A 307 -22.82 -0.97 -5.74
N ASP A 308 -22.32 -0.94 -4.50
CA ASP A 308 -21.75 0.25 -3.87
C ASP A 308 -20.35 0.52 -4.40
N LEU A 309 -20.12 1.75 -4.88
CA LEU A 309 -18.85 2.17 -5.48
C LEU A 309 -17.67 2.06 -4.52
N LYS A 310 -17.82 2.52 -3.27
CA LYS A 310 -16.71 2.47 -2.31
C LYS A 310 -16.41 1.04 -1.85
N MET A 311 -17.43 0.20 -1.70
CA MET A 311 -17.25 -1.23 -1.44
C MET A 311 -16.50 -1.91 -2.60
N MET A 312 -16.90 -1.63 -3.84
CA MET A 312 -16.22 -2.14 -5.03
C MET A 312 -14.74 -1.73 -5.06
N LEU A 313 -14.42 -0.45 -4.81
CA LEU A 313 -13.04 0.03 -4.74
C LEU A 313 -12.25 -0.63 -3.61
N GLY A 314 -12.89 -0.87 -2.46
CA GLY A 314 -12.27 -1.56 -1.33
C GLY A 314 -11.91 -3.00 -1.67
N TYR A 315 -12.83 -3.78 -2.26
CA TYR A 315 -12.58 -5.15 -2.72
C TYR A 315 -11.56 -5.18 -3.86
N SER A 316 -11.63 -4.23 -4.81
CA SER A 316 -10.62 -4.06 -5.86
C SER A 316 -9.21 -3.89 -5.27
N SER A 317 -9.08 -3.06 -4.23
CA SER A 317 -7.80 -2.87 -3.54
C SER A 317 -7.29 -4.17 -2.87
N VAL A 318 -8.18 -5.01 -2.34
CA VAL A 318 -7.81 -6.34 -1.80
C VAL A 318 -7.31 -7.25 -2.91
N MET A 319 -8.03 -7.30 -4.03
CA MET A 319 -7.70 -8.13 -5.18
C MET A 319 -6.30 -7.79 -5.73
N HIS A 320 -5.99 -6.49 -5.94
CA HIS A 320 -4.70 -6.08 -6.50
C HIS A 320 -3.51 -6.37 -5.57
N MET A 321 -3.71 -6.43 -4.24
CA MET A 321 -2.64 -6.87 -3.35
C MET A 321 -2.25 -8.34 -3.58
N GLY A 322 -3.14 -9.16 -4.11
CA GLY A 322 -2.82 -10.53 -4.53
C GLY A 322 -1.70 -10.58 -5.57
N TYR A 323 -1.66 -9.65 -6.53
CA TYR A 323 -0.54 -9.55 -7.48
C TYR A 323 0.78 -9.21 -6.80
N ALA A 324 0.78 -8.27 -5.85
CA ALA A 324 2.00 -7.95 -5.12
C ALA A 324 2.54 -9.17 -4.35
N PHE A 325 1.65 -9.97 -3.74
CA PHE A 325 2.06 -11.24 -3.12
C PHE A 325 2.61 -12.24 -4.15
N LEU A 326 2.01 -12.35 -5.35
CA LEU A 326 2.56 -13.21 -6.41
C LEU A 326 3.93 -12.72 -6.89
N GLY A 327 4.19 -11.41 -6.90
CA GLY A 327 5.51 -10.87 -7.17
C GLY A 327 6.54 -11.25 -6.10
N LEU A 328 6.17 -11.20 -4.82
CA LEU A 328 7.06 -11.58 -3.71
C LEU A 328 7.45 -13.06 -3.75
N VAL A 329 6.50 -13.96 -4.04
CA VAL A 329 6.78 -15.42 -4.05
C VAL A 329 7.62 -15.88 -5.24
N THR A 330 7.94 -15.02 -6.20
CA THR A 330 8.90 -15.38 -7.26
C THR A 330 10.33 -15.44 -6.77
N PHE A 331 10.64 -14.85 -5.62
CA PHE A 331 12.00 -14.69 -5.07
C PHE A 331 13.00 -14.09 -6.08
N SER A 332 12.50 -13.39 -7.09
CA SER A 332 13.32 -12.83 -8.16
C SER A 332 13.33 -11.30 -8.12
N VAL A 333 14.44 -10.69 -8.56
CA VAL A 333 14.57 -9.23 -8.68
C VAL A 333 13.42 -8.64 -9.51
N VAL A 334 13.05 -9.32 -10.61
CA VAL A 334 11.99 -8.88 -11.52
C VAL A 334 10.63 -8.91 -10.84
N GLY A 335 10.29 -10.01 -10.17
CA GLY A 335 8.96 -10.15 -9.54
C GLY A 335 8.80 -9.29 -8.29
N VAL A 336 9.82 -9.23 -7.44
CA VAL A 336 9.82 -8.37 -6.24
C VAL A 336 9.85 -6.89 -6.64
N GLY A 337 10.62 -6.53 -7.67
CA GLY A 337 10.59 -5.19 -8.28
C GLY A 337 9.20 -4.83 -8.84
N GLY A 338 8.54 -5.79 -9.49
CA GLY A 338 7.15 -5.67 -9.92
C GLY A 338 6.18 -5.45 -8.78
N ALA A 339 6.35 -6.15 -7.65
CA ALA A 339 5.55 -5.95 -6.45
C ALA A 339 5.73 -4.53 -5.88
N LEU A 340 6.95 -4.00 -5.84
CA LEU A 340 7.23 -2.63 -5.42
C LEU A 340 6.57 -1.60 -6.34
N LEU A 341 6.72 -1.75 -7.67
CA LEU A 341 6.04 -0.90 -8.65
C LEU A 341 4.51 -0.95 -8.48
N MET A 342 3.96 -2.15 -8.25
CA MET A 342 2.54 -2.36 -8.01
C MET A 342 2.09 -1.66 -6.72
N MET A 343 2.87 -1.70 -5.64
CA MET A 343 2.55 -0.98 -4.40
C MET A 343 2.44 0.52 -4.62
N VAL A 344 3.38 1.12 -5.35
CA VAL A 344 3.38 2.56 -5.65
C VAL A 344 2.22 2.94 -6.56
N ALA A 345 2.08 2.28 -7.70
CA ALA A 345 1.07 2.61 -8.70
C ALA A 345 -0.37 2.38 -8.20
N HIS A 346 -0.60 1.23 -7.52
CA HIS A 346 -1.89 0.98 -6.87
C HIS A 346 -2.17 2.02 -5.76
N GLY A 347 -1.14 2.46 -5.02
CA GLY A 347 -1.29 3.49 -4.01
C GLY A 347 -1.85 4.79 -4.57
N LEU A 348 -1.29 5.24 -5.70
CA LEU A 348 -1.73 6.44 -6.42
C LEU A 348 -3.14 6.28 -7.01
N SER A 349 -3.41 5.16 -7.71
CA SER A 349 -4.69 4.92 -8.38
C SER A 349 -5.85 4.76 -7.41
N VAL A 350 -5.66 4.02 -6.30
CA VAL A 350 -6.71 3.82 -5.29
C VAL A 350 -7.00 5.10 -4.51
N ALA A 351 -5.97 5.91 -4.19
CA ALA A 351 -6.18 7.20 -3.55
C ALA A 351 -7.00 8.15 -4.44
N LEU A 352 -6.68 8.21 -5.73
CA LEU A 352 -7.45 8.97 -6.72
C LEU A 352 -8.91 8.50 -6.78
N LEU A 353 -9.15 7.20 -6.90
CA LEU A 353 -10.49 6.64 -7.05
C LEU A 353 -11.35 6.84 -5.79
N PHE A 354 -10.81 6.70 -4.57
CA PHE A 354 -11.56 7.00 -3.34
C PHE A 354 -11.93 8.48 -3.21
N MET A 355 -11.03 9.37 -3.61
CA MET A 355 -11.33 10.80 -3.65
C MET A 355 -12.46 11.10 -4.65
N LEU A 356 -12.34 10.60 -5.89
CA LEU A 356 -13.33 10.82 -6.94
C LEU A 356 -14.67 10.15 -6.63
N ALA A 357 -14.68 8.99 -5.95
CA ALA A 357 -15.92 8.37 -5.47
C ALA A 357 -16.70 9.29 -4.52
N THR A 358 -15.99 10.04 -3.67
CA THR A 358 -16.64 11.04 -2.82
C THR A 358 -17.09 12.27 -3.62
N CYS A 359 -16.34 12.68 -4.65
CA CYS A 359 -16.78 13.73 -5.58
C CYS A 359 -18.05 13.32 -6.35
N ILE A 360 -18.16 12.03 -6.72
CA ILE A 360 -19.39 11.47 -7.32
C ILE A 360 -20.53 11.54 -6.31
N TYR A 361 -20.32 11.09 -5.08
CA TYR A 361 -21.34 11.15 -4.03
C TYR A 361 -21.88 12.57 -3.77
N HIS A 362 -21.02 13.58 -3.76
CA HIS A 362 -21.46 14.96 -3.58
C HIS A 362 -22.44 15.43 -4.68
N ARG A 363 -22.44 14.78 -5.84
CA ARG A 363 -23.28 15.09 -7.00
C ARG A 363 -24.49 14.16 -7.11
N SER A 364 -24.30 12.89 -6.77
CA SER A 364 -25.34 11.85 -6.92
C SER A 364 -26.13 11.57 -5.63
N GLN A 365 -25.58 11.94 -4.47
CA GLN A 365 -26.11 11.61 -3.13
C GLN A 365 -26.25 10.10 -2.87
N THR A 366 -25.61 9.27 -3.69
CA THR A 366 -25.62 7.82 -3.55
C THR A 366 -24.27 7.22 -3.96
N PHE A 367 -23.90 6.07 -3.38
CA PHE A 367 -22.80 5.23 -3.87
C PHE A 367 -23.30 4.05 -4.71
N ASP A 368 -24.63 3.84 -4.82
CA ASP A 368 -25.18 2.77 -5.65
C ASP A 368 -25.01 3.11 -7.12
N MET A 369 -24.07 2.42 -7.77
CA MET A 369 -23.76 2.60 -9.20
C MET A 369 -24.96 2.27 -10.09
N SER A 370 -25.86 1.38 -9.66
CA SER A 370 -27.03 0.97 -10.43
C SER A 370 -28.14 2.01 -10.45
N ALA A 371 -28.10 2.96 -9.51
CA ALA A 371 -29.09 4.04 -9.40
C ALA A 371 -28.69 5.30 -10.18
N MET A 372 -27.52 5.33 -10.82
CA MET A 372 -26.99 6.49 -11.56
C MET A 372 -27.20 6.35 -13.07
N GLY A 373 -26.49 7.13 -13.85
CA GLY A 373 -26.41 7.13 -15.31
C GLY A 373 -26.26 8.55 -15.85
N GLY A 374 -25.53 8.71 -16.96
CA GLY A 374 -25.44 9.98 -17.68
C GLY A 374 -24.73 11.12 -16.95
N LEU A 375 -24.02 10.87 -15.85
CA LEU A 375 -23.35 11.93 -15.06
C LEU A 375 -22.29 12.70 -15.87
N ALA A 376 -21.71 12.10 -16.92
CA ALA A 376 -20.75 12.76 -17.81
C ALA A 376 -21.33 13.99 -18.53
N THR A 377 -22.63 14.06 -18.72
CA THR A 377 -23.31 15.21 -19.40
C THR A 377 -23.19 16.49 -18.57
N LYS A 378 -23.14 16.38 -17.23
CA LYS A 378 -23.05 17.52 -16.30
C LYS A 378 -21.66 17.67 -15.68
N ALA A 379 -20.90 16.58 -15.59
CA ALA A 379 -19.59 16.55 -14.96
C ALA A 379 -18.54 15.82 -15.83
N PRO A 380 -18.22 16.38 -17.03
CA PRO A 380 -17.30 15.73 -17.97
C PRO A 380 -15.86 15.63 -17.46
N VAL A 381 -15.35 16.59 -16.69
CA VAL A 381 -13.99 16.53 -16.12
C VAL A 381 -13.91 15.46 -15.04
N LEU A 382 -14.93 15.35 -14.17
CA LEU A 382 -15.03 14.27 -13.19
C LEU A 382 -15.05 12.89 -13.89
N ALA A 383 -15.83 12.78 -15.00
CA ALA A 383 -15.88 11.56 -15.79
C ALA A 383 -14.50 11.21 -16.38
N ALA A 384 -13.81 12.18 -16.99
CA ALA A 384 -12.48 11.97 -17.56
C ALA A 384 -11.46 11.53 -16.51
N PHE A 385 -11.45 12.14 -15.33
CA PHE A 385 -10.54 11.78 -14.24
C PHE A 385 -10.85 10.40 -13.65
N PHE A 386 -12.14 10.08 -13.49
CA PHE A 386 -12.53 8.75 -13.00
C PHE A 386 -12.22 7.65 -14.01
N VAL A 387 -12.46 7.90 -15.30
CA VAL A 387 -12.05 6.99 -16.39
C VAL A 387 -10.53 6.78 -16.36
N ALA A 388 -9.74 7.86 -16.31
CA ALA A 388 -8.28 7.76 -16.24
C ALA A 388 -7.80 6.95 -15.02
N GLY A 389 -8.37 7.21 -13.83
CA GLY A 389 -8.07 6.45 -12.62
C GLY A 389 -8.47 4.98 -12.71
N THR A 390 -9.62 4.69 -13.35
CA THR A 390 -10.07 3.31 -13.59
C THR A 390 -9.14 2.61 -14.59
N MET A 391 -8.78 3.27 -15.70
CA MET A 391 -7.84 2.72 -16.68
C MET A 391 -6.47 2.46 -16.06
N ALA A 392 -5.99 3.36 -15.21
CA ALA A 392 -4.78 3.13 -14.43
C ALA A 392 -4.91 1.90 -13.53
N SER A 393 -6.03 1.77 -12.80
CA SER A 393 -6.25 0.67 -11.85
C SER A 393 -6.35 -0.71 -12.52
N ILE A 394 -6.88 -0.80 -13.74
CA ILE A 394 -6.98 -2.06 -14.52
C ILE A 394 -5.73 -2.38 -15.33
N GLY A 395 -4.63 -1.64 -15.14
CA GLY A 395 -3.35 -1.93 -15.79
C GLY A 395 -3.26 -1.50 -17.25
N LEU A 396 -3.90 -0.38 -17.66
CA LEU A 396 -3.74 0.12 -19.03
C LEU A 396 -2.31 0.63 -19.26
N PRO A 397 -1.64 0.25 -20.38
CA PRO A 397 -0.34 0.82 -20.76
C PRO A 397 -0.35 2.35 -20.78
N GLY A 398 0.70 2.96 -20.23
CA GLY A 398 0.81 4.42 -20.02
C GLY A 398 0.58 4.85 -18.58
N PHE A 399 0.08 3.95 -17.71
CA PHE A 399 -0.04 4.16 -16.27
C PHE A 399 0.82 3.16 -15.48
N GLY A 400 1.19 3.53 -14.26
CA GLY A 400 2.14 2.77 -13.45
C GLY A 400 1.74 1.34 -13.15
N ASN A 401 0.44 1.05 -12.92
CA ASN A 401 -0.05 -0.30 -12.59
C ASN A 401 0.30 -1.33 -13.67
N PHE A 402 0.29 -0.92 -14.95
CA PHE A 402 0.69 -1.81 -16.06
C PHE A 402 2.07 -2.41 -15.85
N TRP A 403 3.06 -1.61 -15.46
CA TRP A 403 4.41 -2.09 -15.25
C TRP A 403 4.53 -3.03 -14.05
N GLY A 404 3.82 -2.72 -12.96
CA GLY A 404 3.76 -3.62 -11.80
C GLY A 404 3.20 -4.99 -12.19
N GLU A 405 2.06 -5.03 -12.87
CA GLU A 405 1.44 -6.28 -13.33
C GLU A 405 2.33 -7.00 -14.36
N PHE A 406 2.78 -6.29 -15.38
CA PHE A 406 3.58 -6.88 -16.46
C PHE A 406 4.87 -7.53 -15.96
N THR A 407 5.61 -6.86 -15.07
CA THR A 407 6.87 -7.42 -14.53
C THR A 407 6.60 -8.61 -13.62
N ILE A 408 5.50 -8.61 -12.83
CA ILE A 408 5.07 -9.79 -12.06
C ILE A 408 4.75 -10.95 -12.99
N PHE A 409 3.99 -10.73 -14.08
CA PHE A 409 3.69 -11.77 -15.06
C PHE A 409 4.95 -12.31 -15.74
N ALA A 410 5.90 -11.44 -16.09
CA ALA A 410 7.18 -11.84 -16.68
C ALA A 410 7.94 -12.76 -15.72
N ALA A 411 8.08 -12.36 -14.45
CA ALA A 411 8.74 -13.16 -13.43
C ALA A 411 8.04 -14.52 -13.18
N LEU A 412 6.71 -14.55 -13.14
CA LEU A 412 5.95 -15.79 -12.99
C LEU A 412 6.16 -16.74 -14.18
N ALA A 413 6.32 -16.21 -15.39
CA ALA A 413 6.52 -17.01 -16.60
C ALA A 413 7.93 -17.59 -16.72
N GLU A 414 8.91 -17.00 -16.04
CA GLU A 414 10.33 -17.33 -16.15
C GLU A 414 10.66 -18.71 -15.55
N THR A 415 10.07 -19.04 -14.39
CA THR A 415 10.35 -20.28 -13.67
C THR A 415 9.27 -21.35 -13.85
N GLU A 416 9.65 -22.64 -13.91
CA GLU A 416 8.69 -23.75 -14.03
C GLU A 416 7.70 -23.81 -12.87
N HIS A 417 8.16 -23.54 -11.66
CA HIS A 417 7.34 -23.63 -10.44
C HIS A 417 6.24 -22.59 -10.37
N THR A 418 6.43 -21.42 -10.98
CA THR A 418 5.45 -20.31 -10.95
C THR A 418 4.70 -20.11 -12.27
N ARG A 419 5.17 -20.71 -13.37
CA ARG A 419 4.59 -20.52 -14.73
C ARG A 419 3.09 -20.80 -14.80
N TRP A 420 2.61 -21.80 -14.08
CA TRP A 420 1.19 -22.13 -14.06
C TRP A 420 0.32 -21.02 -13.44
N LEU A 421 0.90 -20.14 -12.61
CA LEU A 421 0.22 -19.01 -11.99
C LEU A 421 -0.15 -17.90 -12.98
N VAL A 422 0.51 -17.85 -14.14
CA VAL A 422 0.24 -16.86 -15.19
C VAL A 422 -1.22 -16.92 -15.64
N ALA A 423 -1.77 -18.11 -15.83
CA ALA A 423 -3.15 -18.27 -16.31
C ALA A 423 -4.19 -17.78 -15.26
N PRO A 424 -4.19 -18.24 -14.00
CA PRO A 424 -5.12 -17.73 -13.00
C PRO A 424 -4.93 -16.24 -12.69
N ALA A 425 -3.69 -15.73 -12.71
CA ALA A 425 -3.43 -14.31 -12.56
C ALA A 425 -4.01 -13.49 -13.72
N ALA A 426 -3.88 -13.95 -14.98
CA ALA A 426 -4.46 -13.29 -16.15
C ALA A 426 -6.00 -13.20 -16.09
N ILE A 427 -6.68 -14.19 -15.52
CA ILE A 427 -8.13 -14.12 -15.28
C ILE A 427 -8.46 -12.92 -14.39
N GLY A 428 -7.62 -12.58 -13.42
CA GLY A 428 -7.79 -11.41 -12.57
C GLY A 428 -7.79 -10.10 -13.35
N ILE A 429 -6.98 -9.94 -14.40
CA ILE A 429 -7.00 -8.75 -15.27
C ILE A 429 -8.37 -8.62 -15.94
N ILE A 430 -8.92 -9.73 -16.45
CA ILE A 430 -10.27 -9.73 -17.05
C ILE A 430 -11.32 -9.31 -16.03
N ILE A 431 -11.23 -9.84 -14.81
CA ILE A 431 -12.12 -9.49 -13.70
C ILE A 431 -12.03 -7.99 -13.39
N SER A 432 -10.81 -7.43 -13.33
CA SER A 432 -10.61 -6.01 -13.04
C SER A 432 -11.20 -5.12 -14.13
N ALA A 433 -11.05 -5.48 -15.39
CA ALA A 433 -11.65 -4.79 -16.51
C ALA A 433 -13.20 -4.82 -16.44
N ILE A 434 -13.80 -5.94 -16.09
CA ILE A 434 -15.25 -6.09 -16.00
C ILE A 434 -15.83 -5.15 -14.94
N TYR A 435 -15.35 -5.16 -13.69
CA TYR A 435 -15.94 -4.29 -12.67
C TYR A 435 -15.61 -2.82 -12.89
N GLY A 436 -14.40 -2.49 -13.37
CA GLY A 436 -13.98 -1.11 -13.62
C GLY A 436 -14.79 -0.47 -14.75
N LEU A 437 -14.88 -1.12 -15.91
CA LEU A 437 -15.65 -0.62 -17.06
C LEU A 437 -17.14 -0.55 -16.75
N ARG A 438 -17.68 -1.53 -16.00
CA ARG A 438 -19.07 -1.49 -15.55
C ARG A 438 -19.34 -0.28 -14.65
N ALA A 439 -18.44 0.04 -13.72
CA ALA A 439 -18.59 1.23 -12.88
C ALA A 439 -18.61 2.51 -13.72
N VAL A 440 -17.68 2.65 -14.65
CA VAL A 440 -17.63 3.78 -15.61
C VAL A 440 -18.93 3.88 -16.41
N ALA A 441 -19.40 2.77 -16.99
CA ALA A 441 -20.60 2.74 -17.79
C ALA A 441 -21.86 3.14 -17.00
N ASN A 442 -22.02 2.55 -15.80
CA ASN A 442 -23.21 2.77 -14.98
C ASN A 442 -23.30 4.18 -14.39
N ILE A 443 -22.16 4.81 -14.08
CA ILE A 443 -22.14 6.12 -13.42
C ILE A 443 -22.20 7.24 -14.45
N PHE A 444 -21.37 7.16 -15.47
CA PHE A 444 -21.13 8.31 -16.36
C PHE A 444 -21.86 8.25 -17.69
N PHE A 445 -22.16 7.05 -18.18
CA PHE A 445 -22.73 6.86 -19.51
C PHE A 445 -24.13 6.24 -19.48
N GLY A 446 -24.76 6.16 -20.65
CA GLY A 446 -26.12 5.65 -20.79
C GLY A 446 -27.20 6.64 -20.35
N GLN A 447 -28.44 6.15 -20.33
CA GLN A 447 -29.60 6.96 -19.90
C GLN A 447 -29.64 7.04 -18.37
N PRO A 448 -29.85 8.23 -17.78
CA PRO A 448 -30.01 8.36 -16.33
C PRO A 448 -31.23 7.56 -15.85
N LYS A 449 -31.10 6.91 -14.71
CA LYS A 449 -32.21 6.19 -14.08
C LYS A 449 -33.25 7.19 -13.57
N GLU A 450 -34.53 6.81 -13.58
CA GLU A 450 -35.66 7.68 -13.19
C GLU A 450 -35.41 8.38 -11.83
N VAL A 451 -34.87 7.62 -10.85
CA VAL A 451 -34.54 8.13 -9.52
C VAL A 451 -33.44 9.22 -9.57
N PHE A 452 -32.58 9.19 -10.58
CA PHE A 452 -31.42 10.09 -10.72
C PHE A 452 -31.70 11.29 -11.63
N VAL A 453 -32.75 11.25 -12.48
CA VAL A 453 -33.07 12.34 -13.44
C VAL A 453 -33.26 13.67 -12.70
N ALA A 454 -34.08 13.70 -11.67
CA ALA A 454 -34.34 14.93 -10.92
C ALA A 454 -33.08 15.49 -10.25
N GLN A 455 -32.19 14.62 -9.76
CA GLN A 455 -30.90 15.02 -9.20
C GLN A 455 -29.98 15.56 -10.28
N LEU A 456 -29.90 14.91 -11.44
CA LEU A 456 -29.05 15.29 -12.57
C LEU A 456 -29.48 16.63 -13.20
N GLU A 457 -30.77 16.90 -13.25
CA GLU A 457 -31.33 18.16 -13.78
C GLU A 457 -31.19 19.33 -12.81
N SER A 458 -30.93 19.05 -11.53
CA SER A 458 -30.76 20.11 -10.53
C SER A 458 -29.50 20.95 -10.80
N ASP A 459 -29.56 22.25 -10.49
CA ASP A 459 -28.41 23.18 -10.58
C ASP A 459 -27.31 22.87 -9.57
N THR A 460 -27.52 21.91 -8.67
CA THR A 460 -26.54 21.48 -7.67
C THR A 460 -25.47 20.56 -8.25
N VAL A 461 -25.74 19.90 -9.38
CA VAL A 461 -24.78 19.03 -10.08
C VAL A 461 -23.87 19.88 -10.96
N VAL A 462 -22.72 20.24 -10.42
CA VAL A 462 -21.66 20.97 -11.11
C VAL A 462 -20.42 20.09 -11.25
N ASP A 463 -19.60 20.37 -12.25
CA ASP A 463 -18.34 19.62 -12.45
C ASP A 463 -17.31 19.89 -11.32
N LEU A 464 -16.16 19.23 -11.36
CA LEU A 464 -15.12 19.36 -10.33
C LEU A 464 -14.72 20.82 -10.11
N LYS A 465 -14.66 21.22 -8.83
CA LYS A 465 -14.11 22.50 -8.39
C LYS A 465 -12.59 22.47 -8.44
N LEU A 466 -11.94 23.63 -8.43
CA LEU A 466 -10.47 23.71 -8.41
C LEU A 466 -9.87 22.95 -7.22
N SER A 467 -10.51 23.01 -6.05
CA SER A 467 -10.11 22.29 -4.83
C SER A 467 -10.21 20.76 -4.95
N GLU A 468 -10.95 20.24 -5.92
CA GLU A 468 -11.05 18.82 -6.24
C GLU A 468 -10.14 18.45 -7.43
N LYS A 469 -9.99 19.36 -8.41
CA LYS A 469 -9.15 19.15 -9.61
C LYS A 469 -7.66 19.06 -9.26
N VAL A 470 -7.17 19.96 -8.40
CA VAL A 470 -5.74 20.02 -8.08
C VAL A 470 -5.24 18.72 -7.45
N PRO A 471 -5.84 18.17 -6.35
CA PRO A 471 -5.38 16.91 -5.80
C PRO A 471 -5.56 15.72 -6.77
N ALA A 472 -6.62 15.71 -7.58
CA ALA A 472 -6.80 14.69 -8.63
C ALA A 472 -5.67 14.76 -9.66
N LEU A 473 -5.33 15.96 -10.12
CA LEU A 473 -4.30 16.18 -11.13
C LEU A 473 -2.91 15.75 -10.61
N ILE A 474 -2.58 16.04 -9.34
CA ILE A 474 -1.34 15.58 -8.70
C ILE A 474 -1.23 14.05 -8.81
N LEU A 475 -2.28 13.32 -8.44
CA LEU A 475 -2.29 11.86 -8.48
C LEU A 475 -2.24 11.30 -9.92
N ILE A 476 -2.95 11.92 -10.88
CA ILE A 476 -2.91 11.51 -12.29
C ILE A 476 -1.53 11.76 -12.88
N ILE A 477 -0.92 12.91 -12.63
CA ILE A 477 0.44 13.21 -13.11
C ILE A 477 1.43 12.18 -12.55
N ALA A 478 1.37 11.87 -11.26
CA ALA A 478 2.23 10.84 -10.67
C ALA A 478 2.00 9.46 -11.32
N LEU A 479 0.75 9.07 -11.59
CA LEU A 479 0.41 7.82 -12.30
C LEU A 479 0.96 7.78 -13.73
N VAL A 480 0.92 8.90 -14.45
CA VAL A 480 1.45 9.01 -15.82
C VAL A 480 2.99 9.00 -15.79
N ILE A 481 3.61 9.71 -14.85
CA ILE A 481 5.07 9.69 -14.69
C ILE A 481 5.55 8.26 -14.43
N THR A 482 4.94 7.56 -13.47
CA THR A 482 5.31 6.16 -13.16
C THR A 482 4.99 5.21 -14.32
N GLY A 483 4.01 5.53 -15.16
CA GLY A 483 3.65 4.74 -16.34
C GLY A 483 4.56 4.96 -17.54
N LEU A 484 5.01 6.19 -17.77
CA LEU A 484 5.89 6.52 -18.91
C LEU A 484 7.38 6.36 -18.57
N PHE A 485 7.75 6.52 -17.32
CA PHE A 485 9.13 6.47 -16.85
C PHE A 485 9.30 5.51 -15.66
N PRO A 486 8.96 4.20 -15.80
CA PRO A 486 9.04 3.24 -14.68
C PRO A 486 10.47 3.08 -14.17
N ARG A 487 11.47 3.29 -15.04
CA ARG A 487 12.90 3.24 -14.70
C ARG A 487 13.30 4.19 -13.57
N LEU A 488 12.61 5.31 -13.40
CA LEU A 488 12.86 6.22 -12.27
C LEU A 488 12.75 5.52 -10.90
N LEU A 489 11.94 4.48 -10.82
CA LEU A 489 11.74 3.71 -9.58
C LEU A 489 12.47 2.36 -9.65
N SER A 490 12.45 1.67 -10.80
CA SER A 490 12.94 0.30 -10.92
C SER A 490 14.46 0.19 -11.00
N ASP A 491 15.17 1.15 -11.62
CA ASP A 491 16.61 1.00 -11.83
C ASP A 491 17.38 1.00 -10.49
N ASN A 492 17.04 1.93 -9.60
CA ASN A 492 17.63 1.97 -8.27
C ASN A 492 17.18 0.76 -7.42
N ALA A 493 15.91 0.38 -7.50
CA ALA A 493 15.37 -0.74 -6.76
C ALA A 493 16.00 -2.07 -7.17
N ASN A 494 16.24 -2.29 -8.47
CA ASN A 494 16.81 -3.54 -8.97
C ASN A 494 18.22 -3.79 -8.41
N SER A 495 19.05 -2.76 -8.23
CA SER A 495 20.39 -2.90 -7.65
C SER A 495 20.32 -3.36 -6.20
N GLU A 496 19.43 -2.76 -5.39
CA GLU A 496 19.20 -3.16 -4.01
C GLU A 496 18.58 -4.55 -3.91
N LEU A 497 17.58 -4.85 -4.76
CA LEU A 497 16.93 -6.16 -4.80
C LEU A 497 17.89 -7.27 -5.21
N SER A 498 18.85 -7.00 -6.11
CA SER A 498 19.87 -7.99 -6.48
C SER A 498 20.78 -8.37 -5.30
N ASN A 499 20.97 -7.45 -4.34
CA ASN A 499 21.70 -7.73 -3.11
C ASN A 499 20.87 -8.52 -2.09
N LEU A 500 19.56 -8.22 -2.01
CA LEU A 500 18.64 -8.87 -1.05
C LEU A 500 18.13 -10.23 -1.55
N TYR A 501 18.04 -10.41 -2.86
CA TYR A 501 17.52 -11.60 -3.55
C TYR A 501 18.57 -12.04 -4.58
N PRO A 502 19.75 -12.56 -4.14
CA PRO A 502 20.78 -13.02 -5.05
C PRO A 502 20.19 -14.11 -5.94
N VAL A 503 20.44 -14.00 -7.25
CA VAL A 503 20.08 -15.05 -8.19
C VAL A 503 21.00 -16.24 -7.89
N GLU A 504 20.53 -17.17 -7.10
CA GLU A 504 21.19 -18.48 -7.02
C GLU A 504 20.87 -19.24 -8.30
N ASP A 505 21.91 -19.60 -9.06
CA ASP A 505 21.83 -20.55 -10.17
C ASP A 505 21.42 -21.96 -9.72
N THR A 506 21.17 -22.15 -8.41
CA THR A 506 20.84 -23.41 -7.78
C THR A 506 19.76 -23.25 -6.71
N LEU A 507 18.50 -23.16 -7.11
CA LEU A 507 17.47 -23.62 -6.19
C LEU A 507 17.70 -25.13 -5.96
N PRO A 508 17.80 -25.64 -4.72
CA PRO A 508 17.89 -27.05 -4.49
C PRO A 508 16.68 -27.70 -5.14
N HIS A 509 16.94 -28.70 -5.97
CA HIS A 509 15.90 -29.54 -6.55
C HIS A 509 15.18 -30.24 -5.38
N HIS A 510 14.11 -29.65 -4.87
CA HIS A 510 13.14 -30.44 -4.14
C HIS A 510 12.63 -31.51 -5.10
N GLU A 511 12.94 -32.76 -4.79
CA GLU A 511 12.45 -33.93 -5.51
C GLU A 511 10.95 -33.72 -5.76
N VAL A 512 10.62 -33.51 -7.01
CA VAL A 512 9.23 -33.54 -7.46
C VAL A 512 8.67 -34.86 -6.96
N MET A 513 7.68 -34.82 -6.06
CA MET A 513 6.90 -36.00 -5.71
C MET A 513 6.24 -36.44 -7.02
N THR A 514 6.95 -37.29 -7.77
CA THR A 514 6.46 -37.90 -8.99
C THR A 514 5.30 -38.77 -8.57
N LEU A 515 4.09 -38.40 -8.97
CA LEU A 515 2.97 -39.32 -8.96
C LEU A 515 3.42 -40.58 -9.69
N PRO A 516 3.22 -41.79 -9.11
CA PRO A 516 3.66 -43.01 -9.73
C PRO A 516 3.05 -43.08 -11.15
N SER A 517 3.91 -43.27 -12.14
CA SER A 517 3.49 -43.37 -13.53
C SER A 517 2.53 -44.56 -13.66
N THR A 518 1.39 -44.33 -14.31
CA THR A 518 0.37 -45.33 -14.56
C THR A 518 0.87 -46.50 -15.44
N THR A 519 2.15 -46.58 -15.77
CA THR A 519 2.79 -47.63 -16.57
C THR A 519 3.24 -48.87 -15.77
N ASP A 520 3.32 -48.79 -14.42
CA ASP A 520 3.73 -49.94 -13.60
C ASP A 520 2.59 -50.83 -13.12
N ALA A 521 1.32 -50.43 -13.37
CA ALA A 521 0.14 -51.22 -12.97
C ALA A 521 -0.19 -52.41 -13.94
N HIS A 522 0.54 -52.57 -15.03
CA HIS A 522 0.27 -53.65 -15.99
C HIS A 522 1.25 -54.84 -15.95
N LYS A 523 2.21 -54.86 -15.01
CA LYS A 523 3.19 -55.97 -14.91
C LYS A 523 2.93 -57.02 -13.81
N GLU A 524 1.93 -56.84 -12.97
CA GLU A 524 1.62 -57.82 -11.89
C GLU A 524 0.36 -58.71 -12.16
N LEU A 525 -0.15 -58.78 -13.37
CA LEU A 525 -1.28 -59.64 -13.71
C LEU A 525 -0.95 -60.75 -14.72
N THR A 526 0.32 -61.15 -14.84
CA THR A 526 0.69 -62.38 -15.56
C THR A 526 1.80 -63.11 -14.82
N HIS A 527 1.43 -63.82 -13.74
CA HIS A 527 1.99 -65.14 -13.38
C HIS A 527 1.02 -65.84 -12.43
#